data_c9753adbe6acfe26306713b09518424f
#
_entry.id   c9753adbe6acfe26306713b09518424f
#
_cell.length_a   1.000
_cell.length_b   1.000
_cell.length_c   1.000
_cell.angle_alpha   90.00
_cell.angle_beta   90.00
_cell.angle_gamma   90.00
#
_symmetry.space_group_name_H-M   'P 1'
#
loop_
_entity.id
_entity.type
_entity.pdbx_description
1 polymer ?
#
loop_
_entity_poly.entity_id
_entity_poly.type
_entity_poly.pdbx_seq_one_letter_code
_entity_poly.pdbx_strand_id
1 'polypeptide(L)'
;MIRKLAILALMQMLLQCALSAQDAEQHFADGNNKFRQGKFAEAEMAYSTGIRLSPERMDLKYNRAIAMLRQNKVEEALKEWDDITFKALDPGIKAKAYYNKGVMLSGQKRLDESIEAYKNALRYDPSDQQARENLQKALNERKKQQPKKQKEDQQKKQQKPQPQPKMSEQEARRRLELLEQKEKNVKDRLQKQKSPSGGRPNDW
;
A
#
# COMPACT_ATOMS: atom_id res chain seq x y z
N MET A 1 -21.33 -17.15 -52.89
CA MET A 1 -21.80 -17.72 -51.59
C MET A 1 -20.99 -17.19 -50.42
N ILE A 2 -19.68 -17.30 -50.37
CA ILE A 2 -18.77 -16.89 -49.26
C ILE A 2 -18.98 -15.45 -48.82
N ARG A 3 -19.10 -14.47 -49.76
CA ARG A 3 -19.32 -13.05 -49.45
C ARG A 3 -20.65 -12.80 -48.70
N LYS A 4 -21.73 -13.50 -49.05
CA LYS A 4 -23.03 -13.39 -48.38
C LYS A 4 -22.99 -13.96 -46.97
N LEU A 5 -22.28 -15.08 -46.76
CA LEU A 5 -22.07 -15.69 -45.44
C LEU A 5 -21.22 -14.78 -44.57
N ALA A 6 -20.18 -14.15 -45.10
CA ALA A 6 -19.34 -13.22 -44.35
C ALA A 6 -20.13 -11.97 -43.91
N ILE A 7 -20.99 -11.43 -44.77
CA ILE A 7 -21.86 -10.28 -44.41
C ILE A 7 -22.87 -10.67 -43.33
N LEU A 8 -23.50 -11.83 -43.43
CA LEU A 8 -24.41 -12.34 -42.38
C LEU A 8 -23.71 -12.53 -41.05
N ALA A 9 -22.51 -13.12 -41.01
CA ALA A 9 -21.71 -13.28 -39.81
C ALA A 9 -21.35 -11.93 -39.20
N LEU A 10 -20.95 -10.95 -40.01
CA LEU A 10 -20.64 -9.59 -39.54
C LEU A 10 -21.90 -8.90 -38.97
N MET A 11 -23.05 -9.01 -39.63
CA MET A 11 -24.30 -8.46 -39.09
C MET A 11 -24.67 -9.11 -37.74
N GLN A 12 -24.53 -10.41 -37.64
CA GLN A 12 -24.81 -11.13 -36.38
C GLN A 12 -23.87 -10.70 -35.24
N MET A 13 -22.58 -10.52 -35.55
CA MET A 13 -21.59 -10.01 -34.59
C MET A 13 -21.91 -8.58 -34.12
N LEU A 14 -22.30 -7.69 -35.06
CA LEU A 14 -22.72 -6.32 -34.71
C LEU A 14 -23.98 -6.30 -33.84
N LEU A 15 -24.96 -7.18 -34.15
CA LEU A 15 -26.18 -7.29 -33.34
C LEU A 15 -25.87 -7.79 -31.91
N GLN A 16 -24.99 -8.77 -31.77
CA GLN A 16 -24.56 -9.25 -30.44
C GLN A 16 -23.82 -8.15 -29.65
N CYS A 17 -22.96 -7.39 -30.31
CA CYS A 17 -22.27 -6.27 -29.70
C CYS A 17 -23.25 -5.17 -29.22
N ALA A 18 -24.27 -4.86 -30.01
CA ALA A 18 -25.31 -3.89 -29.66
C ALA A 18 -26.14 -4.36 -28.45
N LEU A 19 -26.50 -5.64 -28.38
CA LEU A 19 -27.21 -6.22 -27.25
C LEU A 19 -26.37 -6.19 -25.99
N SER A 20 -25.09 -6.57 -26.06
CA SER A 20 -24.18 -6.52 -24.91
C SER A 20 -24.00 -5.10 -24.38
N ALA A 21 -23.96 -4.09 -25.27
CA ALA A 21 -23.86 -2.69 -24.87
C ALA A 21 -25.14 -2.21 -24.15
N GLN A 22 -26.31 -2.62 -24.62
CA GLN A 22 -27.59 -2.30 -23.98
C GLN A 22 -27.70 -2.96 -22.59
N ASP A 23 -27.31 -4.23 -22.47
CA ASP A 23 -27.29 -4.93 -21.20
C ASP A 23 -26.27 -4.27 -20.20
N ALA A 24 -25.11 -3.85 -20.68
CA ALA A 24 -24.14 -3.11 -19.87
C ALA A 24 -24.72 -1.78 -19.35
N GLU A 25 -25.51 -1.06 -20.17
CA GLU A 25 -26.19 0.17 -19.74
C GLU A 25 -27.24 -0.12 -18.65
N GLN A 26 -27.99 -1.21 -18.79
CA GLN A 26 -28.94 -1.62 -17.77
C GLN A 26 -28.24 -1.92 -16.43
N HIS A 27 -27.11 -2.61 -16.44
CA HIS A 27 -26.30 -2.88 -15.25
C HIS A 27 -25.69 -1.61 -14.67
N PHE A 28 -25.33 -0.62 -15.48
CA PHE A 28 -24.89 0.69 -15.02
C PHE A 28 -26.01 1.42 -14.27
N ALA A 29 -27.22 1.45 -14.84
CA ALA A 29 -28.37 2.08 -14.22
C ALA A 29 -28.79 1.38 -12.90
N ASP A 30 -28.78 0.05 -12.86
CA ASP A 30 -29.04 -0.76 -11.66
C ASP A 30 -28.00 -0.49 -10.57
N GLY A 31 -26.70 -0.50 -10.94
CA GLY A 31 -25.62 -0.16 -10.02
C GLY A 31 -25.76 1.23 -9.42
N ASN A 32 -26.10 2.23 -10.25
CA ASN A 32 -26.37 3.60 -9.77
C ASN A 32 -27.56 3.68 -8.82
N ASN A 33 -28.61 2.90 -9.08
CA ASN A 33 -29.79 2.84 -8.22
C ASN A 33 -29.43 2.20 -6.87
N LYS A 34 -28.74 1.07 -6.85
CA LYS A 34 -28.27 0.40 -5.63
C LYS A 34 -27.30 1.28 -4.84
N PHE A 35 -26.41 1.99 -5.52
CA PHE A 35 -25.50 2.93 -4.89
C PHE A 35 -26.24 4.04 -4.13
N ARG A 36 -27.25 4.65 -4.77
CA ARG A 36 -28.10 5.68 -4.12
C ARG A 36 -28.86 5.15 -2.91
N GLN A 37 -29.20 3.85 -2.89
CA GLN A 37 -29.83 3.18 -1.76
C GLN A 37 -28.84 2.81 -0.63
N GLY A 38 -27.54 3.09 -0.79
CA GLY A 38 -26.50 2.69 0.16
C GLY A 38 -26.11 1.21 0.07
N LYS A 39 -26.63 0.46 -0.90
CA LYS A 39 -26.35 -0.96 -1.13
C LYS A 39 -25.06 -1.13 -1.95
N PHE A 40 -23.93 -0.74 -1.36
CA PHE A 40 -22.66 -0.60 -2.09
C PHE A 40 -22.12 -1.92 -2.63
N ALA A 41 -22.31 -3.04 -1.91
CA ALA A 41 -21.88 -4.36 -2.38
C ALA A 41 -22.70 -4.83 -3.59
N GLU A 42 -24.02 -4.60 -3.58
CA GLU A 42 -24.88 -4.91 -4.72
C GLU A 42 -24.58 -4.00 -5.92
N ALA A 43 -24.26 -2.71 -5.67
CA ALA A 43 -23.84 -1.79 -6.72
C ALA A 43 -22.53 -2.24 -7.38
N GLU A 44 -21.54 -2.65 -6.59
CA GLU A 44 -20.27 -3.21 -7.09
C GLU A 44 -20.50 -4.44 -7.98
N MET A 45 -21.41 -5.35 -7.58
CA MET A 45 -21.77 -6.54 -8.37
C MET A 45 -22.43 -6.15 -9.70
N ALA A 46 -23.36 -5.19 -9.68
CA ALA A 46 -24.01 -4.71 -10.89
C ALA A 46 -23.01 -4.08 -11.87
N TYR A 47 -22.14 -3.18 -11.38
CA TYR A 47 -21.08 -2.60 -12.22
C TYR A 47 -20.12 -3.68 -12.75
N SER A 48 -19.76 -4.68 -11.93
CA SER A 48 -18.88 -5.77 -12.36
C SER A 48 -19.51 -6.61 -13.49
N THR A 49 -20.83 -6.80 -13.45
CA THR A 49 -21.55 -7.47 -14.52
C THR A 49 -21.53 -6.63 -15.81
N GLY A 50 -21.79 -5.32 -15.70
CA GLY A 50 -21.67 -4.41 -16.85
C GLY A 50 -20.28 -4.39 -17.47
N ILE A 51 -19.22 -4.43 -16.66
CA ILE A 51 -17.82 -4.47 -17.13
C ILE A 51 -17.52 -5.77 -17.88
N ARG A 52 -18.12 -6.91 -17.48
CA ARG A 52 -17.94 -8.17 -18.23
C ARG A 52 -18.57 -8.10 -19.62
N LEU A 53 -19.66 -7.37 -19.76
CA LEU A 53 -20.36 -7.17 -21.03
C LEU A 53 -19.68 -6.13 -21.92
N SER A 54 -19.10 -5.08 -21.30
CA SER A 54 -18.42 -3.98 -21.99
C SER A 54 -17.17 -3.58 -21.21
N PRO A 55 -16.04 -4.28 -21.39
CA PRO A 55 -14.80 -4.06 -20.61
C PRO A 55 -14.15 -2.68 -20.84
N GLU A 56 -14.46 -2.02 -21.97
CA GLU A 56 -13.98 -0.70 -22.35
C GLU A 56 -14.70 0.45 -21.62
N ARG A 57 -15.85 0.19 -20.97
CA ARG A 57 -16.65 1.20 -20.27
C ARG A 57 -15.96 1.64 -18.96
N MET A 58 -15.20 2.72 -19.07
CA MET A 58 -14.43 3.27 -17.93
C MET A 58 -15.34 3.93 -16.88
N ASP A 59 -16.54 4.38 -17.25
CA ASP A 59 -17.55 4.90 -16.33
C ASP A 59 -18.09 3.82 -15.37
N LEU A 60 -18.28 2.58 -15.84
CA LEU A 60 -18.61 1.43 -14.98
C LEU A 60 -17.49 1.14 -13.98
N LYS A 61 -16.25 1.10 -14.45
CA LYS A 61 -15.08 0.90 -13.58
C LYS A 61 -14.95 2.01 -12.55
N TYR A 62 -15.14 3.26 -12.97
CA TYR A 62 -15.09 4.42 -12.09
C TYR A 62 -16.13 4.32 -10.95
N ASN A 63 -17.39 4.00 -11.29
CA ASN A 63 -18.44 3.86 -10.29
C ASN A 63 -18.24 2.64 -9.40
N ARG A 64 -17.70 1.54 -9.94
CA ARG A 64 -17.31 0.38 -9.14
C ARG A 64 -16.25 0.73 -8.11
N ALA A 65 -15.21 1.46 -8.49
CA ALA A 65 -14.17 1.92 -7.57
C ALA A 65 -14.76 2.77 -6.43
N ILE A 66 -15.73 3.66 -6.74
CA ILE A 66 -16.42 4.43 -5.70
C ILE A 66 -17.25 3.52 -4.78
N ALA A 67 -17.94 2.51 -5.34
CA ALA A 67 -18.69 1.54 -4.55
C ALA A 67 -17.78 0.69 -3.63
N MET A 68 -16.61 0.28 -4.11
CA MET A 68 -15.57 -0.38 -3.31
C MET A 68 -15.09 0.50 -2.16
N LEU A 69 -14.88 1.79 -2.43
CA LEU A 69 -14.47 2.74 -1.42
C LEU A 69 -15.49 2.89 -0.29
N ARG A 70 -16.78 2.94 -0.63
CA ARG A 70 -17.86 2.98 0.36
C ARG A 70 -17.93 1.73 1.26
N GLN A 71 -17.33 0.63 0.81
CA GLN A 71 -17.15 -0.60 1.57
C GLN A 71 -15.80 -0.69 2.30
N ASN A 72 -15.02 0.39 2.32
CA ASN A 72 -13.67 0.45 2.88
C ASN A 72 -12.64 -0.46 2.14
N LYS A 73 -12.92 -0.86 0.91
CA LYS A 73 -12.01 -1.61 0.02
C LYS A 73 -11.07 -0.63 -0.70
N VAL A 74 -10.21 0.05 0.07
CA VAL A 74 -9.45 1.20 -0.44
C VAL A 74 -8.41 0.78 -1.47
N GLU A 75 -7.66 -0.28 -1.21
CA GLU A 75 -6.57 -0.71 -2.11
C GLU A 75 -7.11 -1.26 -3.44
N GLU A 76 -8.28 -1.90 -3.42
CA GLU A 76 -8.97 -2.35 -4.64
C GLU A 76 -9.46 -1.15 -5.46
N ALA A 77 -10.02 -0.14 -4.81
CA ALA A 77 -10.43 1.10 -5.47
C ALA A 77 -9.23 1.84 -6.10
N LEU A 78 -8.10 1.90 -5.40
CA LEU A 78 -6.87 2.51 -5.92
C LEU A 78 -6.38 1.78 -7.18
N LYS A 79 -6.36 0.45 -7.18
CA LYS A 79 -5.99 -0.36 -8.35
C LYS A 79 -6.93 -0.12 -9.54
N GLU A 80 -8.22 0.00 -9.27
CA GLU A 80 -9.21 0.29 -10.32
C GLU A 80 -8.98 1.67 -10.94
N TRP A 81 -8.72 2.68 -10.12
CA TRP A 81 -8.38 4.02 -10.64
C TRP A 81 -7.04 4.04 -11.37
N ASP A 82 -6.06 3.23 -10.98
CA ASP A 82 -4.81 3.07 -11.74
C ASP A 82 -5.08 2.50 -13.13
N ASP A 83 -5.94 1.47 -13.24
CA ASP A 83 -6.35 0.90 -14.53
C ASP A 83 -7.08 1.95 -15.41
N ILE A 84 -7.99 2.73 -14.81
CA ILE A 84 -8.69 3.82 -15.51
C ILE A 84 -7.70 4.88 -16.01
N THR A 85 -6.79 5.35 -15.16
CA THR A 85 -5.82 6.40 -15.54
C THR A 85 -4.90 5.95 -16.67
N PHE A 86 -4.62 4.66 -16.75
CA PHE A 86 -3.81 4.06 -17.81
C PHE A 86 -4.59 3.88 -19.10
N LYS A 87 -5.81 3.31 -19.05
CA LYS A 87 -6.57 2.84 -20.20
C LYS A 87 -7.58 3.85 -20.77
N ALA A 88 -8.15 4.72 -19.93
CA ALA A 88 -9.17 5.65 -20.40
C ALA A 88 -8.64 6.57 -21.51
N LEU A 89 -9.43 6.78 -22.53
CA LEU A 89 -9.14 7.74 -23.60
C LEU A 89 -9.71 9.13 -23.25
N ASP A 90 -10.84 9.18 -22.53
CA ASP A 90 -11.48 10.40 -22.08
C ASP A 90 -10.67 11.12 -20.99
N PRO A 91 -10.20 12.37 -21.27
CA PRO A 91 -9.46 13.15 -20.30
C PRO A 91 -10.27 13.45 -19.03
N GLY A 92 -11.59 13.66 -19.15
CA GLY A 92 -12.47 13.95 -18.01
C GLY A 92 -12.57 12.77 -17.04
N ILE A 93 -12.64 11.54 -17.57
CA ILE A 93 -12.61 10.33 -16.74
C ILE A 93 -11.25 10.18 -16.05
N LYS A 94 -10.14 10.44 -16.77
CA LYS A 94 -8.80 10.44 -16.17
C LYS A 94 -8.67 11.46 -15.04
N ALA A 95 -9.13 12.69 -15.28
CA ALA A 95 -9.09 13.74 -14.27
C ALA A 95 -9.81 13.32 -12.98
N LYS A 96 -11.04 12.82 -13.12
CA LYS A 96 -11.84 12.34 -11.99
C LYS A 96 -11.18 11.17 -11.24
N ALA A 97 -10.59 10.22 -11.96
CA ALA A 97 -9.90 9.08 -11.37
C ALA A 97 -8.66 9.54 -10.58
N TYR A 98 -7.84 10.42 -11.15
CA TYR A 98 -6.69 11.00 -10.46
C TYR A 98 -7.11 11.83 -9.25
N TYR A 99 -8.19 12.62 -9.34
CA TYR A 99 -8.72 13.38 -8.21
C TYR A 99 -9.10 12.46 -7.04
N ASN A 100 -9.91 11.43 -7.29
CA ASN A 100 -10.35 10.50 -6.26
C ASN A 100 -9.18 9.71 -5.65
N LYS A 101 -8.22 9.29 -6.48
CA LYS A 101 -6.96 8.71 -6.01
C LYS A 101 -6.23 9.66 -5.06
N GLY A 102 -6.13 10.94 -5.42
CA GLY A 102 -5.53 11.98 -4.58
C GLY A 102 -6.24 12.13 -3.24
N VAL A 103 -7.56 12.14 -3.22
CA VAL A 103 -8.38 12.23 -2.01
C VAL A 103 -8.09 11.05 -1.07
N MET A 104 -8.08 9.83 -1.61
CA MET A 104 -7.82 8.63 -0.82
C MET A 104 -6.42 8.57 -0.23
N LEU A 105 -5.43 8.86 -1.07
CA LEU A 105 -4.03 8.90 -0.64
C LEU A 105 -3.79 9.97 0.43
N SER A 106 -4.45 11.13 0.31
CA SER A 106 -4.44 12.17 1.36
C SER A 106 -5.02 11.67 2.67
N GLY A 107 -6.15 10.97 2.62
CA GLY A 107 -6.78 10.35 3.79
C GLY A 107 -5.87 9.34 4.49
N GLN A 108 -5.11 8.58 3.72
CA GLN A 108 -4.10 7.62 4.21
C GLN A 108 -2.77 8.29 4.63
N LYS A 109 -2.64 9.61 4.57
CA LYS A 109 -1.40 10.36 4.82
C LYS A 109 -0.25 10.03 3.87
N ARG A 110 -0.53 9.42 2.74
CA ARG A 110 0.41 9.18 1.62
C ARG A 110 0.54 10.46 0.79
N LEU A 111 1.08 11.52 1.43
CA LEU A 111 0.99 12.89 0.92
C LEU A 111 1.74 13.09 -0.40
N ASP A 112 2.92 12.49 -0.58
CA ASP A 112 3.68 12.65 -1.82
C ASP A 112 2.92 12.05 -3.02
N GLU A 113 2.32 10.89 -2.84
CA GLU A 113 1.51 10.24 -3.87
C GLU A 113 0.20 11.00 -4.14
N SER A 114 -0.44 11.54 -3.10
CA SER A 114 -1.65 12.36 -3.26
C SER A 114 -1.36 13.66 -4.03
N ILE A 115 -0.23 14.30 -3.77
CA ILE A 115 0.22 15.50 -4.49
C ILE A 115 0.39 15.19 -5.98
N GLU A 116 1.05 14.08 -6.33
CA GLU A 116 1.21 13.69 -7.73
C GLU A 116 -0.14 13.33 -8.37
N ALA A 117 -1.04 12.69 -7.66
CA ALA A 117 -2.38 12.40 -8.16
C ALA A 117 -3.17 13.68 -8.45
N TYR A 118 -3.19 14.68 -7.53
CA TYR A 118 -3.87 15.95 -7.78
C TYR A 118 -3.22 16.76 -8.94
N LYS A 119 -1.90 16.75 -9.06
CA LYS A 119 -1.23 17.38 -10.22
C LYS A 119 -1.65 16.73 -11.54
N ASN A 120 -1.79 15.40 -11.56
CA ASN A 120 -2.26 14.69 -12.74
C ASN A 120 -3.73 14.98 -13.01
N ALA A 121 -4.60 15.07 -12.00
CA ALA A 121 -5.98 15.52 -12.18
C ALA A 121 -6.03 16.90 -12.88
N LEU A 122 -5.27 17.86 -12.38
CA LEU A 122 -5.18 19.21 -12.96
C LEU A 122 -4.52 19.27 -14.34
N ARG A 123 -3.70 18.29 -14.70
CA ARG A 123 -3.15 18.18 -16.08
C ARG A 123 -4.24 17.83 -17.08
N TYR A 124 -5.20 16.98 -16.69
CA TYR A 124 -6.32 16.56 -17.54
C TYR A 124 -7.52 17.50 -17.44
N ASP A 125 -7.74 18.13 -16.27
CA ASP A 125 -8.74 19.19 -16.06
C ASP A 125 -8.12 20.34 -15.27
N PRO A 126 -7.54 21.35 -15.97
CA PRO A 126 -6.96 22.53 -15.33
C PRO A 126 -8.00 23.41 -14.60
N SER A 127 -9.29 23.24 -14.87
CA SER A 127 -10.36 24.04 -14.27
C SER A 127 -10.85 23.48 -12.94
N ASP A 128 -10.47 22.25 -12.55
CA ASP A 128 -10.89 21.61 -11.31
C ASP A 128 -10.37 22.37 -10.07
N GLN A 129 -11.25 23.19 -9.52
CA GLN A 129 -10.95 23.97 -8.33
C GLN A 129 -10.73 23.08 -7.10
N GLN A 130 -11.51 22.00 -6.97
CA GLN A 130 -11.38 21.09 -5.82
C GLN A 130 -10.02 20.37 -5.81
N ALA A 131 -9.55 19.92 -6.99
CA ALA A 131 -8.22 19.34 -7.12
C ALA A 131 -7.12 20.36 -6.74
N ARG A 132 -7.27 21.63 -7.13
CA ARG A 132 -6.32 22.71 -6.79
C ARG A 132 -6.28 22.98 -5.29
N GLU A 133 -7.42 23.08 -4.64
CA GLU A 133 -7.53 23.30 -3.19
C GLU A 133 -6.94 22.12 -2.41
N ASN A 134 -7.28 20.90 -2.81
CA ASN A 134 -6.78 19.68 -2.15
C ASN A 134 -5.27 19.49 -2.36
N LEU A 135 -4.75 19.82 -3.55
CA LEU A 135 -3.30 19.88 -3.79
C LEU A 135 -2.62 20.85 -2.82
N GLN A 136 -3.17 22.05 -2.66
CA GLN A 136 -2.60 23.04 -1.74
C GLN A 136 -2.63 22.57 -0.29
N LYS A 137 -3.73 21.92 0.15
CA LYS A 137 -3.83 21.32 1.49
C LYS A 137 -2.78 20.23 1.69
N ALA A 138 -2.62 19.31 0.72
CA ALA A 138 -1.63 18.23 0.78
C ALA A 138 -0.19 18.76 0.84
N LEU A 139 0.15 19.79 0.04
CA LEU A 139 1.45 20.46 0.07
C LEU A 139 1.73 21.09 1.44
N ASN A 140 0.77 21.79 2.00
CA ASN A 140 0.91 22.43 3.31
C ASN A 140 1.08 21.36 4.42
N GLU A 141 0.35 20.30 4.37
CA GLU A 141 0.47 19.20 5.33
C GLU A 141 1.83 18.49 5.24
N ARG A 142 2.30 18.20 4.02
CA ARG A 142 3.64 17.67 3.77
C ARG A 142 4.72 18.57 4.36
N LYS A 143 4.61 19.88 4.14
CA LYS A 143 5.56 20.88 4.70
C LYS A 143 5.59 20.85 6.23
N LYS A 144 4.43 20.65 6.89
CA LYS A 144 4.34 20.53 8.35
C LYS A 144 4.96 19.23 8.89
N GLN A 145 4.96 18.16 8.10
CA GLN A 145 5.52 16.86 8.51
C GLN A 145 7.05 16.78 8.34
N GLN A 146 7.63 17.50 7.38
CA GLN A 146 9.07 17.48 7.11
C GLN A 146 9.95 17.83 8.32
N PRO A 147 9.69 18.86 9.13
CA PRO A 147 10.50 19.17 10.31
C PRO A 147 10.39 18.11 11.40
N LYS A 148 9.26 17.41 11.52
CA LYS A 148 9.06 16.31 12.48
C LYS A 148 9.91 15.10 12.10
N LYS A 149 9.89 14.69 10.82
CA LYS A 149 10.73 13.60 10.31
C LYS A 149 12.21 13.86 10.53
N GLN A 150 12.69 15.08 10.23
CA GLN A 150 14.10 15.43 10.44
C GLN A 150 14.52 15.34 11.92
N LYS A 151 13.65 15.75 12.85
CA LYS A 151 13.92 15.63 14.30
C LYS A 151 13.93 14.16 14.74
N GLU A 152 12.99 13.34 14.28
CA GLU A 152 12.93 11.91 14.58
C GLU A 152 14.13 11.14 14.01
N ASP A 153 14.56 11.48 12.78
CA ASP A 153 15.74 10.87 12.17
C ASP A 153 17.04 11.28 12.87
N GLN A 154 17.13 12.51 13.35
CA GLN A 154 18.27 12.97 14.16
C GLN A 154 18.30 12.27 15.53
N GLN A 155 17.15 12.11 16.21
CA GLN A 155 17.07 11.38 17.45
C GLN A 155 17.41 9.88 17.28
N LYS A 156 16.94 9.25 16.22
CA LYS A 156 17.29 7.86 15.90
C LYS A 156 18.77 7.67 15.56
N LYS A 157 19.41 8.65 14.89
CA LYS A 157 20.86 8.65 14.64
C LYS A 157 21.67 8.80 15.92
N GLN A 158 21.20 9.60 16.90
CA GLN A 158 21.83 9.78 18.21
C GLN A 158 21.63 8.55 19.13
N GLN A 159 20.56 7.80 18.94
CA GLN A 159 20.28 6.56 19.71
C GLN A 159 20.92 5.31 19.11
N LYS A 160 21.50 5.36 17.90
CA LYS A 160 22.33 4.26 17.42
C LYS A 160 23.54 4.17 18.35
N PRO A 161 23.80 3.00 18.97
CA PRO A 161 25.00 2.82 19.77
C PRO A 161 26.20 3.26 18.93
N GLN A 162 27.01 4.18 19.46
CA GLN A 162 28.27 4.50 18.82
C GLN A 162 29.01 3.18 18.62
N PRO A 163 29.62 2.94 17.45
CA PRO A 163 30.46 1.77 17.27
C PRO A 163 31.44 1.77 18.44
N GLN A 164 31.33 0.74 19.31
CA GLN A 164 32.29 0.61 20.41
C GLN A 164 33.67 0.65 19.75
N PRO A 165 34.61 1.47 20.26
CA PRO A 165 35.94 1.50 19.72
C PRO A 165 36.45 0.06 19.66
N LYS A 166 36.87 -0.37 18.49
CA LYS A 166 37.44 -1.71 18.33
C LYS A 166 38.52 -1.87 19.39
N MET A 167 38.30 -2.76 20.32
CA MET A 167 39.23 -3.07 21.40
C MET A 167 40.61 -3.35 20.79
N SER A 168 41.63 -2.69 21.26
CA SER A 168 42.98 -2.89 20.72
C SER A 168 43.39 -4.35 20.99
N GLU A 169 44.28 -4.88 20.13
CA GLU A 169 44.77 -6.25 20.27
C GLU A 169 45.36 -6.48 21.65
N GLN A 170 46.02 -5.47 22.23
CA GLN A 170 46.56 -5.53 23.57
C GLN A 170 45.51 -5.62 24.67
N GLU A 171 44.40 -4.86 24.54
CA GLU A 171 43.28 -4.94 25.48
C GLU A 171 42.56 -6.28 25.38
N ALA A 172 42.41 -6.81 24.17
CA ALA A 172 41.83 -8.15 23.93
C ALA A 172 42.69 -9.25 24.62
N ARG A 173 43.98 -9.20 24.46
CA ARG A 173 44.94 -10.15 25.10
C ARG A 173 44.86 -10.05 26.62
N ARG A 174 44.91 -8.84 27.20
CA ARG A 174 44.76 -8.64 28.65
C ARG A 174 43.46 -9.20 29.18
N ARG A 175 42.38 -9.03 28.47
CA ARG A 175 41.07 -9.52 28.88
C ARG A 175 40.98 -11.04 28.82
N LEU A 176 41.66 -11.65 27.82
CA LEU A 176 41.75 -13.08 27.70
C LEU A 176 42.56 -13.69 28.86
N GLU A 177 43.73 -13.12 29.17
CA GLU A 177 44.58 -13.55 30.30
C GLU A 177 43.83 -13.48 31.64
N LEU A 178 43.03 -12.40 31.84
CA LEU A 178 42.25 -12.21 33.05
C LEU A 178 41.09 -13.22 33.19
N LEU A 179 40.52 -13.63 32.06
CA LEU A 179 39.51 -14.69 32.02
C LEU A 179 40.12 -16.07 32.33
N GLU A 180 41.26 -16.38 31.72
CA GLU A 180 42.00 -17.64 32.00
C GLU A 180 42.41 -17.75 33.44
N GLN A 181 42.89 -16.63 34.04
CA GLN A 181 43.24 -16.59 35.47
C GLN A 181 42.04 -16.79 36.36
N LYS A 182 40.86 -16.19 36.04
CA LYS A 182 39.62 -16.43 36.76
C LYS A 182 39.15 -17.88 36.64
N GLU A 183 39.24 -18.46 35.46
CA GLU A 183 38.88 -19.86 35.23
C GLU A 183 39.76 -20.82 36.01
N LYS A 184 41.07 -20.57 36.07
CA LYS A 184 42.01 -21.32 36.89
C LYS A 184 41.69 -21.23 38.38
N ASN A 185 41.42 -20.03 38.88
CA ASN A 185 41.03 -19.82 40.26
C ASN A 185 39.72 -20.54 40.61
N VAL A 186 38.77 -20.59 39.72
CA VAL A 186 37.49 -21.30 39.90
C VAL A 186 37.74 -22.80 39.93
N LYS A 187 38.58 -23.34 39.02
CA LYS A 187 38.97 -24.75 39.02
C LYS A 187 39.68 -25.15 40.29
N ASP A 188 40.63 -24.34 40.75
CA ASP A 188 41.40 -24.61 42.01
C ASP A 188 40.44 -24.59 43.22
N ARG A 189 39.48 -23.70 43.29
CA ARG A 189 38.47 -23.71 44.35
C ARG A 189 37.58 -24.95 44.30
N LEU A 190 37.13 -25.35 43.15
CA LEU A 190 36.33 -26.56 42.97
C LEU A 190 37.09 -27.83 43.31
N GLN A 191 38.40 -27.87 43.02
CA GLN A 191 39.24 -28.99 43.34
C GLN A 191 39.52 -29.11 44.85
N LYS A 192 39.72 -27.96 45.55
CA LYS A 192 39.83 -27.89 46.98
C LYS A 192 38.52 -28.28 47.73
N GLN A 193 37.36 -27.99 47.15
CA GLN A 193 36.08 -28.45 47.72
C GLN A 193 35.82 -29.96 47.51
N LYS A 194 36.44 -30.59 46.52
CA LYS A 194 36.29 -32.03 46.26
C LYS A 194 37.28 -32.90 47.00
N SER A 195 38.27 -32.31 47.68
CA SER A 195 39.22 -33.08 48.53
C SER A 195 38.52 -33.44 49.84
N PRO A 196 38.30 -34.72 50.13
CA PRO A 196 37.69 -35.10 51.41
C PRO A 196 38.63 -34.72 52.54
N SER A 197 38.13 -33.98 53.54
CA SER A 197 38.81 -33.76 54.82
C SER A 197 39.06 -35.12 55.41
N GLY A 198 40.35 -35.52 55.50
CA GLY A 198 40.77 -36.77 56.11
C GLY A 198 40.23 -36.83 57.54
N GLY A 199 39.31 -37.73 57.75
CA GLY A 199 38.86 -38.11 59.06
C GLY A 199 40.06 -38.75 59.79
N ARG A 200 40.38 -38.28 60.99
CA ARG A 200 41.33 -38.97 61.91
C ARG A 200 40.73 -40.32 62.27
N PRO A 201 41.52 -41.39 62.29
CA PRO A 201 41.04 -42.64 62.81
C PRO A 201 40.84 -42.46 64.29
N ASN A 202 39.72 -42.91 64.86
CA ASN A 202 39.46 -43.02 66.28
C ASN A 202 40.33 -44.12 66.85
N ASP A 203 41.16 -43.74 67.85
CA ASP A 203 41.75 -44.66 68.79
C ASP A 203 40.69 -45.14 69.77
N TRP A 204 40.47 -46.47 69.78
CA TRP A 204 39.98 -47.28 70.92
C TRP A 204 40.73 -48.58 70.93
#